data_ba56044c782a21e0900035ce953f4120
#
_entry.id   ba56044c782a21e0900035ce953f4120
#
_cell.length_a   1.000
_cell.length_b   1.000
_cell.length_c   1.000
_cell.angle_alpha   90.00
_cell.angle_beta   90.00
_cell.angle_gamma   90.00
#
_symmetry.space_group_name_H-M   'P 1'
#
loop_
_entity.id
_entity.type
_entity.pdbx_description
1 polymer ?
#
loop_
_entity_poly.entity_id
_entity_poly.type
_entity_poly.pdbx_seq_one_letter_code
_entity_poly.pdbx_strand_id
1 'polypeptide(L)'
;MRFRNAGGWVSVLVLAAAVATAVGQQLQTASPESVGLSAERLQRIATEVDQSIKDNQIAGAVTMVVRHGKVAWLKPQGMLDREAGKAMQADAMFRICSMTKPITTVAVMMLYEEGKFELEDPISKYLPEFKNPKVLAKTATGATYTVPATREITIRDLLRHTSGLTYNWNPELGKMYDDANVATGLLQYDGTIADNVKRLAAQPLLFNPGERWEYSLGVDVLGRLVEVVSGMPLDEFFRTRIFEPLGMKDTYFYPPHDKLGRLATAYGFFDGKMTRFPDKPLTDGYLTYSADYPYNGPKKLFSGGGGLVSTAEDYARFCQMMLDNGLANGKRLLSRKTVELMTHDQLGKIGPDQGFGLGFGVEGVKGPMDELGTPGSYGWAGFFYTSFVIDPKEQMIVIFMAQLHPAGDVTIDKRVKTLAYQAIND
;
A
#
# COMPACT_ATOMS: atom_id res chain seq x y z
N MET A 1 73.44 10.18 -45.58
CA MET A 1 72.05 10.51 -45.24
C MET A 1 71.54 9.54 -44.21
N ARG A 2 71.32 9.97 -42.95
CA ARG A 2 70.85 9.13 -41.86
C ARG A 2 69.40 9.50 -41.60
N PHE A 3 68.47 8.57 -41.76
CA PHE A 3 67.08 8.71 -41.37
C PHE A 3 66.91 8.24 -39.93
N ARG A 4 66.42 9.14 -39.07
CA ARG A 4 66.03 8.84 -37.68
C ARG A 4 64.56 8.47 -37.66
N ASN A 5 64.26 7.25 -37.24
CA ASN A 5 62.90 6.81 -36.91
C ASN A 5 62.52 7.38 -35.55
N ALA A 6 61.42 8.15 -35.49
CA ALA A 6 60.76 8.58 -34.26
C ALA A 6 59.57 7.65 -34.03
N GLY A 7 59.70 6.75 -33.08
CA GLY A 7 58.57 5.90 -32.60
C GLY A 7 57.72 6.69 -31.59
N GLY A 8 56.50 7.03 -31.99
CA GLY A 8 55.50 7.60 -31.08
C GLY A 8 54.75 6.49 -30.30
N TRP A 9 54.83 6.55 -28.98
CA TRP A 9 54.06 5.70 -28.09
C TRP A 9 52.68 6.31 -27.93
N VAL A 10 51.61 5.65 -28.36
CA VAL A 10 50.23 6.02 -28.08
C VAL A 10 49.85 5.33 -26.78
N SER A 11 49.74 6.07 -25.69
CA SER A 11 49.21 5.60 -24.43
C SER A 11 47.68 5.57 -24.50
N VAL A 12 47.09 4.39 -24.56
CA VAL A 12 45.63 4.22 -24.42
C VAL A 12 45.29 4.26 -22.96
N LEU A 13 44.69 5.39 -22.52
CA LEU A 13 44.07 5.51 -21.21
C LEU A 13 42.72 4.74 -21.22
N VAL A 14 42.68 3.56 -20.59
CA VAL A 14 41.43 2.84 -20.30
C VAL A 14 40.80 3.52 -19.10
N LEU A 15 39.75 4.33 -19.32
CA LEU A 15 38.88 4.81 -18.27
C LEU A 15 37.99 3.63 -17.80
N ALA A 16 38.33 3.05 -16.66
CA ALA A 16 37.45 2.14 -15.94
C ALA A 16 36.33 2.98 -15.31
N ALA A 17 35.14 3.00 -15.93
CA ALA A 17 33.94 3.54 -15.32
C ALA A 17 33.52 2.59 -14.18
N ALA A 18 33.78 2.98 -12.94
CA ALA A 18 33.23 2.32 -11.76
C ALA A 18 31.70 2.50 -11.78
N VAL A 19 30.98 1.45 -12.13
CA VAL A 19 29.52 1.38 -11.90
C VAL A 19 29.34 1.28 -10.40
N ALA A 20 29.18 2.42 -9.73
CA ALA A 20 28.72 2.46 -8.35
C ALA A 20 27.30 1.94 -8.33
N THR A 21 27.12 0.68 -7.94
CA THR A 21 25.81 0.16 -7.54
C THR A 21 25.33 1.02 -6.38
N ALA A 22 24.32 1.86 -6.62
CA ALA A 22 23.66 2.63 -5.58
C ALA A 22 22.95 1.64 -4.65
N VAL A 23 23.65 1.17 -3.62
CA VAL A 23 23.04 0.48 -2.49
C VAL A 23 22.16 1.52 -1.82
N GLY A 24 20.83 1.31 -1.84
CA GLY A 24 19.89 2.20 -1.17
C GLY A 24 20.36 2.44 0.26
N GLN A 25 20.48 3.72 0.63
CA GLN A 25 21.01 4.11 1.94
C GLN A 25 20.06 3.59 3.02
N GLN A 26 20.57 2.82 3.96
CA GLN A 26 19.80 2.37 5.11
C GLN A 26 19.31 3.58 5.91
N LEU A 27 18.05 3.57 6.36
CA LEU A 27 17.56 4.60 7.27
C LEU A 27 18.44 4.60 8.52
N GLN A 28 19.04 5.75 8.81
CA GLN A 28 19.93 5.87 9.96
C GLN A 28 19.15 5.76 11.26
N THR A 29 19.69 5.05 12.23
CA THR A 29 19.16 5.05 13.60
C THR A 29 19.63 6.28 14.36
N ALA A 30 18.81 6.76 15.29
CA ALA A 30 19.14 7.86 16.19
C ALA A 30 18.57 7.60 17.59
N SER A 31 19.16 8.22 18.62
CA SER A 31 18.48 8.25 19.92
C SER A 31 17.20 9.09 19.80
N PRO A 32 16.12 8.71 20.45
CA PRO A 32 14.86 9.47 20.42
C PRO A 32 15.04 10.94 20.75
N GLU A 33 15.85 11.26 21.75
CA GLU A 33 16.12 12.64 22.19
C GLU A 33 16.79 13.49 21.10
N SER A 34 17.61 12.87 20.27
CA SER A 34 18.31 13.60 19.18
C SER A 34 17.39 14.02 18.04
N VAL A 35 16.16 13.51 18.03
CA VAL A 35 15.11 13.85 17.08
C VAL A 35 13.83 14.38 17.76
N GLY A 36 13.97 14.92 18.98
CA GLY A 36 12.87 15.56 19.70
C GLY A 36 11.79 14.61 20.24
N LEU A 37 12.15 13.35 20.49
CA LEU A 37 11.26 12.36 21.10
C LEU A 37 11.76 11.93 22.47
N SER A 38 10.85 11.61 23.38
CA SER A 38 11.18 11.03 24.69
C SER A 38 11.30 9.50 24.60
N ALA A 39 12.48 8.94 24.88
CA ALA A 39 12.69 7.49 24.92
C ALA A 39 11.81 6.82 25.99
N GLU A 40 11.65 7.47 27.17
CA GLU A 40 10.77 6.98 28.23
C GLU A 40 9.32 6.84 27.75
N ARG A 41 8.82 7.85 27.04
CA ARG A 41 7.45 7.85 26.50
C ARG A 41 7.29 6.87 25.35
N LEU A 42 8.28 6.71 24.47
CA LEU A 42 8.26 5.69 23.42
C LEU A 42 8.21 4.27 24.01
N GLN A 43 8.83 4.04 25.19
CA GLN A 43 8.77 2.73 25.84
C GLN A 43 7.34 2.30 26.19
N ARG A 44 6.38 3.22 26.28
CA ARG A 44 4.95 2.92 26.48
C ARG A 44 4.37 2.14 25.29
N ILE A 45 4.90 2.35 24.07
CA ILE A 45 4.53 1.54 22.89
C ILE A 45 4.84 0.07 23.17
N ALA A 46 6.05 -0.22 23.67
CA ALA A 46 6.40 -1.60 23.98
C ALA A 46 5.53 -2.20 25.07
N THR A 47 5.23 -1.43 26.12
CA THR A 47 4.38 -1.89 27.22
C THR A 47 2.96 -2.24 26.73
N GLU A 48 2.35 -1.43 25.88
CA GLU A 48 1.02 -1.69 25.30
C GLU A 48 1.02 -2.89 24.35
N VAL A 49 2.05 -3.01 23.50
CA VAL A 49 2.18 -4.17 22.59
C VAL A 49 2.40 -5.46 23.41
N ASP A 50 3.25 -5.46 24.44
CA ASP A 50 3.47 -6.60 25.31
C ASP A 50 2.17 -6.98 26.07
N GLN A 51 1.40 -5.99 26.51
CA GLN A 51 0.11 -6.25 27.16
C GLN A 51 -0.89 -6.87 26.18
N SER A 52 -0.98 -6.36 24.94
CA SER A 52 -1.85 -6.92 23.92
C SER A 52 -1.47 -8.36 23.53
N ILE A 53 -0.17 -8.69 23.54
CA ILE A 53 0.32 -10.05 23.33
C ILE A 53 -0.07 -10.95 24.51
N LYS A 54 0.12 -10.48 25.74
CA LYS A 54 -0.23 -11.19 26.97
C LYS A 54 -1.74 -11.46 27.05
N ASP A 55 -2.56 -10.52 26.62
CA ASP A 55 -4.02 -10.61 26.58
C ASP A 55 -4.52 -11.43 25.37
N ASN A 56 -3.60 -12.04 24.60
CA ASN A 56 -3.91 -12.80 23.39
C ASN A 56 -4.71 -11.98 22.33
N GLN A 57 -4.48 -10.68 22.24
CA GLN A 57 -5.09 -9.85 21.20
C GLN A 57 -4.31 -9.91 19.89
N ILE A 58 -2.98 -10.03 19.94
CA ILE A 58 -2.10 -10.25 18.79
C ILE A 58 -1.05 -11.29 19.10
N ALA A 59 -0.53 -11.98 18.09
CA ALA A 59 0.57 -12.93 18.28
C ALA A 59 1.92 -12.24 18.44
N GLY A 60 2.10 -11.15 17.74
CA GLY A 60 3.28 -10.30 17.74
C GLY A 60 3.16 -9.17 16.74
N ALA A 61 4.05 -8.20 16.83
CA ALA A 61 4.09 -7.03 15.97
C ALA A 61 5.51 -6.51 15.77
N VAL A 62 5.68 -5.71 14.71
CA VAL A 62 6.80 -4.79 14.54
C VAL A 62 6.24 -3.36 14.57
N THR A 63 6.78 -2.54 15.47
CA THR A 63 6.46 -1.10 15.57
C THR A 63 7.67 -0.26 15.19
N MET A 64 7.46 0.81 14.43
CA MET A 64 8.53 1.69 13.98
C MET A 64 8.10 3.15 14.02
N VAL A 65 8.99 4.02 14.54
CA VAL A 65 8.83 5.47 14.46
C VAL A 65 10.10 6.05 13.84
N VAL A 66 9.90 6.80 12.76
CA VAL A 66 10.93 7.58 12.09
C VAL A 66 10.62 9.05 12.34
N ARG A 67 11.63 9.87 12.69
CA ARG A 67 11.48 11.33 12.79
C ARG A 67 12.70 12.01 12.23
N HIS A 68 12.50 13.09 11.47
CA HIS A 68 13.57 13.83 10.80
C HIS A 68 14.50 12.92 9.96
N GLY A 69 13.91 11.94 9.26
CA GLY A 69 14.63 10.98 8.41
C GLY A 69 15.44 9.91 9.16
N LYS A 70 15.26 9.79 10.49
CA LYS A 70 16.01 8.83 11.31
C LYS A 70 15.06 7.91 12.10
N VAL A 71 15.42 6.64 12.18
CA VAL A 71 14.72 5.63 12.98
C VAL A 71 14.99 5.88 14.46
N ALA A 72 14.01 6.43 15.16
CA ALA A 72 14.06 6.65 16.61
C ALA A 72 13.54 5.46 17.41
N TRP A 73 12.73 4.60 16.78
CA TRP A 73 12.15 3.42 17.39
C TRP A 73 11.95 2.33 16.33
N LEU A 74 12.42 1.13 16.61
CA LEU A 74 12.14 -0.08 15.84
C LEU A 74 12.14 -1.24 16.84
N LYS A 75 10.97 -1.87 17.03
CA LYS A 75 10.87 -2.95 18.02
C LYS A 75 10.01 -4.11 17.51
N PRO A 76 10.58 -5.30 17.31
CA PRO A 76 9.84 -6.53 17.15
C PRO A 76 9.43 -7.05 18.53
N GLN A 77 8.20 -7.55 18.68
CA GLN A 77 7.67 -8.09 19.94
C GLN A 77 6.77 -9.30 19.67
N GLY A 78 6.76 -10.27 20.59
CA GLY A 78 5.97 -11.49 20.49
C GLY A 78 6.49 -12.48 19.46
N MET A 79 5.58 -13.19 18.79
CA MET A 79 5.88 -14.32 17.92
C MET A 79 5.57 -14.02 16.45
N LEU A 80 6.49 -14.42 15.57
CA LEU A 80 6.27 -14.52 14.12
C LEU A 80 5.34 -15.70 13.81
N ASP A 81 5.54 -16.83 14.52
CA ASP A 81 4.72 -18.03 14.48
C ASP A 81 4.64 -18.63 15.88
N ARG A 82 3.46 -18.59 16.51
CA ARG A 82 3.25 -19.04 17.89
C ARG A 82 3.41 -20.55 18.04
N GLU A 83 2.84 -21.30 17.12
CA GLU A 83 2.80 -22.75 17.15
C GLU A 83 4.20 -23.34 16.91
N ALA A 84 5.01 -22.68 16.08
CA ALA A 84 6.40 -23.04 15.85
C ALA A 84 7.37 -22.48 16.91
N GLY A 85 6.91 -21.66 17.86
CA GLY A 85 7.75 -21.00 18.85
C GLY A 85 8.74 -20.00 18.23
N LYS A 86 8.46 -19.46 17.05
CA LYS A 86 9.36 -18.57 16.34
C LYS A 86 9.12 -17.12 16.75
N ALA A 87 10.13 -16.48 17.34
CA ALA A 87 10.06 -15.09 17.79
C ALA A 87 9.97 -14.12 16.60
N MET A 88 9.24 -13.00 16.81
CA MET A 88 9.18 -11.88 15.86
C MET A 88 10.57 -11.27 15.66
N GLN A 89 10.88 -10.93 14.40
CA GLN A 89 12.15 -10.30 14.04
C GLN A 89 11.87 -8.93 13.39
N ALA A 90 12.83 -8.01 13.45
CA ALA A 90 12.69 -6.67 12.87
C ALA A 90 12.51 -6.70 11.34
N ASP A 91 13.07 -7.72 10.69
CA ASP A 91 13.00 -7.95 9.23
C ASP A 91 11.86 -8.89 8.83
N ALA A 92 10.91 -9.15 9.73
CA ALA A 92 9.71 -9.93 9.43
C ALA A 92 8.93 -9.31 8.26
N MET A 93 8.39 -10.18 7.43
CA MET A 93 7.56 -9.79 6.29
C MET A 93 6.08 -9.91 6.65
N PHE A 94 5.29 -8.99 6.17
CA PHE A 94 3.85 -8.91 6.45
C PHE A 94 3.06 -8.78 5.15
N ARG A 95 1.87 -9.40 5.08
CA ARG A 95 0.89 -9.10 4.04
C ARG A 95 0.39 -7.70 4.29
N ILE A 96 0.84 -6.74 3.48
CA ILE A 96 0.46 -5.33 3.68
C ILE A 96 -0.87 -4.98 3.02
N CYS A 97 -1.41 -5.88 2.22
CA CYS A 97 -2.74 -5.75 1.60
C CYS A 97 -2.98 -4.34 1.04
N SER A 98 -3.97 -3.61 1.56
CA SER A 98 -4.35 -2.30 1.03
C SER A 98 -3.28 -1.21 1.17
N MET A 99 -2.22 -1.43 1.96
CA MET A 99 -1.04 -0.56 1.91
C MET A 99 -0.27 -0.69 0.57
N THR A 100 -0.65 -1.63 -0.30
CA THR A 100 -0.21 -1.68 -1.72
C THR A 100 -0.72 -0.48 -2.52
N LYS A 101 -1.93 0.04 -2.21
CA LYS A 101 -2.58 1.11 -2.97
C LYS A 101 -1.75 2.39 -3.10
N PRO A 102 -1.15 2.93 -2.03
CA PRO A 102 -0.24 4.06 -2.13
C PRO A 102 0.91 3.85 -3.12
N ILE A 103 1.50 2.66 -3.13
CA ILE A 103 2.59 2.32 -4.06
C ILE A 103 2.08 2.32 -5.51
N THR A 104 0.90 1.73 -5.75
CA THR A 104 0.27 1.73 -7.07
C THR A 104 -0.07 3.14 -7.54
N THR A 105 -0.60 3.99 -6.64
CA THR A 105 -0.94 5.37 -7.01
C THR A 105 0.31 6.22 -7.29
N VAL A 106 1.43 5.96 -6.59
CA VAL A 106 2.73 6.55 -6.93
C VAL A 106 3.17 6.13 -8.35
N ALA A 107 3.04 4.85 -8.72
CA ALA A 107 3.35 4.37 -10.08
C ALA A 107 2.51 5.08 -11.14
N VAL A 108 1.20 5.26 -10.90
CA VAL A 108 0.30 6.01 -11.79
C VAL A 108 0.77 7.46 -11.92
N MET A 109 1.10 8.11 -10.81
CA MET A 109 1.50 9.52 -10.82
C MET A 109 2.90 9.74 -11.43
N MET A 110 3.79 8.74 -11.41
CA MET A 110 5.05 8.77 -12.18
C MET A 110 4.76 8.83 -13.69
N LEU A 111 3.84 8.01 -14.18
CA LEU A 111 3.44 8.02 -15.60
C LEU A 111 2.67 9.29 -15.97
N TYR A 112 1.89 9.85 -15.04
CA TYR A 112 1.25 11.16 -15.22
C TYR A 112 2.30 12.27 -15.40
N GLU A 113 3.33 12.33 -14.56
CA GLU A 113 4.45 13.29 -14.69
C GLU A 113 5.23 13.11 -16.00
N GLU A 114 5.27 11.90 -16.54
CA GLU A 114 5.86 11.60 -17.85
C GLU A 114 4.96 12.03 -19.03
N GLY A 115 3.79 12.65 -18.76
CA GLY A 115 2.85 13.12 -19.78
C GLY A 115 2.16 12.00 -20.55
N LYS A 116 2.03 10.81 -19.95
CA LYS A 116 1.41 9.65 -20.62
C LYS A 116 -0.11 9.75 -20.72
N PHE A 117 -0.75 10.50 -19.84
CA PHE A 117 -2.19 10.71 -19.76
C PHE A 117 -2.51 11.95 -18.91
N GLU A 118 -3.75 12.42 -19.00
CA GLU A 118 -4.32 13.40 -18.09
C GLU A 118 -5.19 12.71 -17.03
N LEU A 119 -5.28 13.29 -15.82
CA LEU A 119 -6.08 12.70 -14.73
C LEU A 119 -7.58 12.64 -15.07
N GLU A 120 -8.05 13.55 -15.91
CA GLU A 120 -9.44 13.60 -16.38
C GLU A 120 -9.69 12.74 -17.65
N ASP A 121 -8.64 12.09 -18.18
CA ASP A 121 -8.86 11.14 -19.27
C ASP A 121 -9.79 10.02 -18.82
N PRO A 122 -10.76 9.62 -19.65
CA PRO A 122 -11.57 8.45 -19.40
C PRO A 122 -10.68 7.21 -19.43
N ILE A 123 -10.83 6.34 -18.46
CA ILE A 123 -10.05 5.09 -18.39
C ILE A 123 -10.23 4.22 -19.64
N SER A 124 -11.37 4.32 -20.30
CA SER A 124 -11.70 3.60 -21.54
C SER A 124 -10.78 3.95 -22.73
N LYS A 125 -10.07 5.07 -22.67
CA LYS A 125 -9.04 5.45 -23.64
C LYS A 125 -7.86 4.47 -23.64
N TYR A 126 -7.58 3.86 -22.50
CA TYR A 126 -6.46 2.92 -22.26
C TYR A 126 -6.95 1.49 -22.05
N LEU A 127 -8.13 1.32 -21.47
CA LEU A 127 -8.81 0.06 -21.18
C LEU A 127 -10.20 0.07 -21.81
N PRO A 128 -10.32 -0.27 -23.11
CA PRO A 128 -11.56 -0.13 -23.88
C PRO A 128 -12.77 -0.88 -23.30
N GLU A 129 -12.53 -1.90 -22.47
CA GLU A 129 -13.56 -2.66 -21.74
C GLU A 129 -14.41 -1.79 -20.81
N PHE A 130 -13.92 -0.63 -20.36
CA PHE A 130 -14.68 0.32 -19.53
C PHE A 130 -15.51 1.33 -20.33
N LYS A 131 -15.60 1.17 -21.65
CA LYS A 131 -16.41 2.07 -22.49
C LYS A 131 -17.91 1.89 -22.22
N ASN A 132 -18.65 3.01 -22.16
CA ASN A 132 -20.09 3.03 -21.92
C ASN A 132 -20.51 2.25 -20.66
N PRO A 133 -20.00 2.58 -19.47
CA PRO A 133 -20.32 1.86 -18.24
C PRO A 133 -21.82 1.99 -17.93
N LYS A 134 -22.34 1.01 -17.21
CA LYS A 134 -23.74 1.01 -16.74
C LYS A 134 -23.76 1.11 -15.21
N VAL A 135 -24.81 1.73 -14.69
CA VAL A 135 -25.05 1.87 -13.25
C VAL A 135 -26.22 0.96 -12.85
N LEU A 136 -26.08 0.30 -11.70
CA LEU A 136 -27.17 -0.48 -11.09
C LEU A 136 -28.29 0.47 -10.65
N ALA A 137 -29.50 0.15 -11.04
CA ALA A 137 -30.70 0.87 -10.66
C ALA A 137 -31.74 -0.10 -10.07
N LYS A 138 -32.69 0.42 -9.28
CA LYS A 138 -33.77 -0.36 -8.68
C LYS A 138 -35.12 0.20 -9.06
N THR A 139 -36.07 -0.68 -9.33
CA THR A 139 -37.48 -0.29 -9.48
C THR A 139 -38.08 0.05 -8.10
N ALA A 140 -39.26 0.64 -8.08
CA ALA A 140 -40.00 0.89 -6.85
C ALA A 140 -40.30 -0.39 -6.04
N THR A 141 -40.33 -1.55 -6.71
CA THR A 141 -40.56 -2.87 -6.09
C THR A 141 -39.25 -3.58 -5.69
N GLY A 142 -38.08 -2.93 -5.86
CA GLY A 142 -36.77 -3.45 -5.47
C GLY A 142 -36.10 -4.35 -6.53
N ALA A 143 -36.71 -4.59 -7.69
CA ALA A 143 -36.05 -5.32 -8.78
C ALA A 143 -34.92 -4.49 -9.38
N THR A 144 -33.77 -5.15 -9.63
CA THR A 144 -32.56 -4.50 -10.17
C THR A 144 -32.55 -4.51 -11.70
N TYR A 145 -32.07 -3.41 -12.29
CA TYR A 145 -31.79 -3.28 -13.71
C TYR A 145 -30.57 -2.34 -13.89
N THR A 146 -30.10 -2.14 -15.10
CA THR A 146 -28.99 -1.22 -15.36
C THR A 146 -29.39 -0.10 -16.29
N VAL A 147 -28.82 1.09 -16.05
CA VAL A 147 -28.95 2.27 -16.92
C VAL A 147 -27.56 2.73 -17.37
N PRO A 148 -27.43 3.42 -18.50
CA PRO A 148 -26.16 4.03 -18.87
C PRO A 148 -25.68 5.00 -17.78
N ALA A 149 -24.38 4.99 -17.48
CA ALA A 149 -23.79 6.00 -16.61
C ALA A 149 -23.85 7.39 -17.27
N THR A 150 -23.92 8.44 -16.47
CA THR A 150 -23.97 9.83 -16.96
C THR A 150 -22.68 10.28 -17.62
N ARG A 151 -21.55 9.65 -17.29
CA ARG A 151 -20.24 9.83 -17.89
C ARG A 151 -19.36 8.60 -17.71
N GLU A 152 -18.25 8.54 -18.41
CA GLU A 152 -17.24 7.51 -18.23
C GLU A 152 -16.42 7.75 -16.95
N ILE A 153 -15.77 6.69 -16.46
CA ILE A 153 -14.86 6.74 -15.30
C ILE A 153 -13.57 7.42 -15.73
N THR A 154 -13.10 8.43 -14.99
CA THR A 154 -11.78 9.03 -15.18
C THR A 154 -10.70 8.33 -14.35
N ILE A 155 -9.42 8.53 -14.72
CA ILE A 155 -8.27 8.07 -13.92
C ILE A 155 -8.34 8.67 -12.51
N ARG A 156 -8.73 9.97 -12.38
CA ARG A 156 -8.93 10.61 -11.08
C ARG A 156 -9.99 9.93 -10.23
N ASP A 157 -11.10 9.49 -10.83
CA ASP A 157 -12.14 8.77 -10.08
C ASP A 157 -11.62 7.47 -9.46
N LEU A 158 -10.75 6.74 -10.18
CA LEU A 158 -10.12 5.53 -9.67
C LEU A 158 -9.14 5.82 -8.53
N LEU A 159 -8.32 6.87 -8.67
CA LEU A 159 -7.32 7.29 -7.69
C LEU A 159 -7.94 7.71 -6.35
N ARG A 160 -9.14 8.31 -6.37
CA ARG A 160 -9.83 8.82 -5.19
C ARG A 160 -11.08 8.02 -4.78
N HIS A 161 -11.30 6.84 -5.36
CA HIS A 161 -12.44 5.96 -5.05
C HIS A 161 -13.81 6.59 -5.29
N THR A 162 -13.99 7.31 -6.39
CA THR A 162 -15.29 7.88 -6.81
C THR A 162 -15.80 7.30 -8.13
N SER A 163 -15.27 6.16 -8.56
CA SER A 163 -15.58 5.54 -9.85
C SER A 163 -16.95 4.84 -9.92
N GLY A 164 -17.58 4.54 -8.79
CA GLY A 164 -18.76 3.68 -8.72
C GLY A 164 -18.44 2.18 -8.66
N LEU A 165 -17.16 1.79 -8.77
CA LEU A 165 -16.72 0.43 -8.44
C LEU A 165 -16.76 0.22 -6.92
N THR A 166 -16.81 -1.03 -6.47
CA THR A 166 -16.77 -1.43 -5.06
C THR A 166 -15.94 -2.69 -4.86
N TYR A 167 -16.15 -3.40 -3.78
CA TYR A 167 -15.58 -4.71 -3.45
C TYR A 167 -16.68 -5.78 -3.29
N ASN A 168 -16.26 -7.06 -3.22
CA ASN A 168 -17.16 -8.21 -3.05
C ASN A 168 -17.95 -8.18 -1.73
N TRP A 169 -17.52 -7.45 -0.71
CA TRP A 169 -18.32 -7.27 0.53
C TRP A 169 -19.53 -6.34 0.38
N ASN A 170 -19.65 -5.62 -0.74
CA ASN A 170 -20.77 -4.72 -0.94
C ASN A 170 -22.08 -5.52 -1.08
N PRO A 171 -23.15 -5.21 -0.32
CA PRO A 171 -24.39 -6.00 -0.32
C PRO A 171 -25.16 -5.96 -1.64
N GLU A 172 -24.93 -4.94 -2.49
CA GLU A 172 -25.65 -4.77 -3.76
C GLU A 172 -24.93 -5.40 -4.95
N LEU A 173 -23.61 -5.26 -5.02
CA LEU A 173 -22.82 -5.76 -6.14
C LEU A 173 -21.92 -6.95 -5.79
N GLY A 174 -21.72 -7.25 -4.50
CA GLY A 174 -20.79 -8.29 -4.08
C GLY A 174 -21.08 -9.65 -4.69
N LYS A 175 -22.36 -10.04 -4.71
CA LYS A 175 -22.77 -11.30 -5.36
C LYS A 175 -22.45 -11.32 -6.86
N MET A 176 -22.66 -10.21 -7.56
CA MET A 176 -22.35 -10.12 -9.00
C MET A 176 -20.85 -10.23 -9.25
N TYR A 177 -20.04 -9.64 -8.39
CA TYR A 177 -18.58 -9.74 -8.47
C TYR A 177 -18.10 -11.17 -8.17
N ASP A 178 -18.69 -11.83 -7.17
CA ASP A 178 -18.39 -13.23 -6.83
C ASP A 178 -18.79 -14.18 -7.95
N ASP A 179 -20.02 -14.09 -8.46
CA ASP A 179 -20.50 -14.89 -9.60
C ASP A 179 -19.64 -14.70 -10.86
N ALA A 180 -19.12 -13.50 -11.08
CA ALA A 180 -18.20 -13.19 -12.18
C ALA A 180 -16.74 -13.59 -11.89
N ASN A 181 -16.45 -14.17 -10.72
CA ASN A 181 -15.10 -14.51 -10.26
C ASN A 181 -14.14 -13.32 -10.35
N VAL A 182 -14.58 -12.16 -9.85
CA VAL A 182 -13.74 -10.96 -9.70
C VAL A 182 -12.85 -11.14 -8.48
N ALA A 183 -11.54 -11.19 -8.71
CA ALA A 183 -10.55 -11.35 -7.65
C ALA A 183 -10.32 -10.05 -6.87
N THR A 184 -10.11 -10.18 -5.56
CA THR A 184 -9.85 -9.05 -4.64
C THR A 184 -8.36 -8.85 -4.31
N GLY A 185 -7.49 -9.76 -4.76
CA GLY A 185 -6.07 -9.79 -4.36
C GLY A 185 -5.82 -10.43 -3.00
N LEU A 186 -6.86 -10.96 -2.34
CA LEU A 186 -6.79 -11.60 -1.01
C LEU A 186 -6.93 -13.13 -1.08
N LEU A 187 -6.93 -13.69 -2.27
CA LEU A 187 -7.09 -15.11 -2.54
C LEU A 187 -6.19 -15.49 -3.72
N GLN A 188 -5.81 -16.76 -3.78
CA GLN A 188 -5.20 -17.32 -4.98
C GLN A 188 -6.15 -17.18 -6.17
N TYR A 189 -5.60 -16.81 -7.32
CA TYR A 189 -6.37 -16.57 -8.52
C TYR A 189 -5.60 -17.08 -9.75
N ASP A 190 -6.28 -17.87 -10.59
CA ASP A 190 -5.69 -18.38 -11.84
C ASP A 190 -6.05 -17.47 -13.01
N GLY A 191 -5.47 -16.30 -13.00
CA GLY A 191 -5.61 -15.28 -14.02
C GLY A 191 -4.69 -14.10 -13.76
N THR A 192 -4.54 -13.24 -14.74
CA THR A 192 -3.77 -12.01 -14.67
C THR A 192 -4.63 -10.86 -14.17
N ILE A 193 -3.98 -9.73 -13.86
CA ILE A 193 -4.72 -8.49 -13.57
C ILE A 193 -5.57 -8.04 -14.77
N ALA A 194 -5.11 -8.29 -16.01
CA ALA A 194 -5.88 -8.01 -17.22
C ALA A 194 -7.17 -8.83 -17.29
N ASP A 195 -7.13 -10.12 -16.94
CA ASP A 195 -8.30 -10.98 -16.91
C ASP A 195 -9.30 -10.52 -15.83
N ASN A 196 -8.79 -10.15 -14.66
CA ASN A 196 -9.61 -9.66 -13.56
C ASN A 196 -10.31 -8.34 -13.90
N VAL A 197 -9.57 -7.40 -14.47
CA VAL A 197 -10.09 -6.06 -14.86
C VAL A 197 -11.19 -6.18 -15.93
N LYS A 198 -11.06 -7.09 -16.91
CA LYS A 198 -12.11 -7.37 -17.89
C LYS A 198 -13.41 -7.90 -17.23
N ARG A 199 -13.27 -8.79 -16.24
CA ARG A 199 -14.44 -9.31 -15.48
C ARG A 199 -15.11 -8.21 -14.68
N LEU A 200 -14.32 -7.36 -14.03
CA LEU A 200 -14.80 -6.20 -13.27
C LEU A 200 -15.51 -5.19 -14.18
N ALA A 201 -14.94 -4.87 -15.35
CA ALA A 201 -15.52 -3.93 -16.32
C ALA A 201 -16.86 -4.38 -16.90
N ALA A 202 -17.13 -5.69 -16.92
CA ALA A 202 -18.41 -6.25 -17.35
C ALA A 202 -19.53 -6.07 -16.30
N GLN A 203 -19.19 -5.67 -15.06
CA GLN A 203 -20.18 -5.47 -14.00
C GLN A 203 -20.68 -4.02 -13.98
N PRO A 204 -21.91 -3.78 -13.49
CA PRO A 204 -22.41 -2.43 -13.32
C PRO A 204 -21.66 -1.69 -12.22
N LEU A 205 -21.70 -0.36 -12.30
CA LEU A 205 -21.28 0.53 -11.23
C LEU A 205 -22.38 0.67 -10.17
N LEU A 206 -22.01 0.93 -8.94
CA LEU A 206 -22.93 1.16 -7.83
C LEU A 206 -23.63 2.53 -7.91
N PHE A 207 -22.98 3.52 -8.53
CA PHE A 207 -23.47 4.89 -8.76
C PHE A 207 -22.70 5.54 -9.91
N ASN A 208 -23.16 6.70 -10.39
CA ASN A 208 -22.46 7.42 -11.44
C ASN A 208 -21.08 7.93 -10.99
N PRO A 209 -20.04 7.81 -11.84
CA PRO A 209 -18.71 8.29 -11.49
C PRO A 209 -18.71 9.72 -10.99
N GLY A 210 -18.08 9.97 -9.83
CA GLY A 210 -17.97 11.27 -9.18
C GLY A 210 -19.08 11.62 -8.19
N GLU A 211 -20.14 10.83 -8.03
CA GLU A 211 -21.27 11.15 -7.14
C GLU A 211 -20.92 11.02 -5.66
N ARG A 212 -20.18 9.98 -5.30
CA ARG A 212 -19.80 9.73 -3.91
C ARG A 212 -18.51 8.91 -3.82
N TRP A 213 -18.00 8.79 -2.62
CA TRP A 213 -16.86 7.94 -2.30
C TRP A 213 -17.31 6.52 -1.96
N GLU A 214 -16.65 5.53 -2.54
CA GLU A 214 -16.82 4.12 -2.25
C GLU A 214 -15.50 3.39 -2.42
N TYR A 215 -14.99 2.84 -1.34
CA TYR A 215 -13.75 2.07 -1.37
C TYR A 215 -13.84 0.88 -2.32
N SER A 216 -12.85 0.71 -3.23
CA SER A 216 -13.09 -0.14 -4.39
C SER A 216 -11.84 -0.82 -4.94
N LEU A 217 -12.08 -1.78 -5.85
CA LEU A 217 -11.09 -2.41 -6.73
C LEU A 217 -10.54 -1.47 -7.82
N GLY A 218 -10.88 -0.19 -7.78
CA GLY A 218 -10.38 0.80 -8.73
C GLY A 218 -8.86 0.86 -8.81
N VAL A 219 -8.14 0.54 -7.73
CA VAL A 219 -6.66 0.54 -7.75
C VAL A 219 -6.09 -0.69 -8.47
N ASP A 220 -6.83 -1.79 -8.59
CA ASP A 220 -6.46 -2.89 -9.51
C ASP A 220 -6.58 -2.45 -10.96
N VAL A 221 -7.63 -1.67 -11.30
CA VAL A 221 -7.75 -1.05 -12.63
C VAL A 221 -6.57 -0.12 -12.91
N LEU A 222 -6.15 0.67 -11.92
CA LEU A 222 -4.95 1.52 -12.01
C LEU A 222 -3.66 0.69 -12.19
N GLY A 223 -3.54 -0.45 -11.51
CA GLY A 223 -2.42 -1.39 -11.73
C GLY A 223 -2.37 -1.85 -13.20
N ARG A 224 -3.53 -2.19 -13.78
CA ARG A 224 -3.62 -2.53 -15.21
C ARG A 224 -3.30 -1.35 -16.12
N LEU A 225 -3.71 -0.13 -15.76
CA LEU A 225 -3.33 1.09 -16.48
C LEU A 225 -1.81 1.24 -16.52
N VAL A 226 -1.12 1.02 -15.40
CA VAL A 226 0.35 1.05 -15.34
C VAL A 226 0.94 0.06 -16.35
N GLU A 227 0.45 -1.19 -16.39
CA GLU A 227 0.95 -2.19 -17.36
C GLU A 227 0.76 -1.75 -18.82
N VAL A 228 -0.43 -1.25 -19.17
CA VAL A 228 -0.75 -0.87 -20.54
C VAL A 228 0.05 0.34 -20.99
N VAL A 229 0.19 1.33 -20.14
CA VAL A 229 0.85 2.60 -20.47
C VAL A 229 2.38 2.47 -20.48
N SER A 230 2.94 1.68 -19.55
CA SER A 230 4.38 1.47 -19.47
C SER A 230 4.90 0.36 -20.41
N GLY A 231 4.04 -0.57 -20.80
CA GLY A 231 4.43 -1.79 -21.53
C GLY A 231 5.13 -2.83 -20.63
N MET A 232 5.13 -2.66 -19.31
CA MET A 232 5.79 -3.52 -18.33
C MET A 232 4.76 -4.25 -17.46
N PRO A 233 4.98 -5.51 -17.04
CA PRO A 233 4.21 -6.11 -15.96
C PRO A 233 4.29 -5.28 -14.68
N LEU A 234 3.23 -5.29 -13.87
CA LEU A 234 3.13 -4.41 -12.70
C LEU A 234 4.22 -4.69 -11.65
N ASP A 235 4.58 -5.94 -11.44
CA ASP A 235 5.65 -6.36 -10.53
C ASP A 235 7.03 -5.87 -11.00
N GLU A 236 7.30 -5.93 -12.30
CA GLU A 236 8.54 -5.42 -12.89
C GLU A 236 8.61 -3.89 -12.81
N PHE A 237 7.50 -3.19 -13.09
CA PHE A 237 7.44 -1.74 -12.94
C PHE A 237 7.72 -1.33 -11.49
N PHE A 238 7.07 -1.97 -10.51
CA PHE A 238 7.32 -1.66 -9.10
C PHE A 238 8.77 -1.94 -8.72
N ARG A 239 9.28 -3.10 -9.10
CA ARG A 239 10.66 -3.48 -8.78
C ARG A 239 11.68 -2.47 -9.32
N THR A 240 11.61 -2.16 -10.62
CA THR A 240 12.65 -1.36 -11.28
C THR A 240 12.49 0.15 -11.06
N ARG A 241 11.22 0.63 -10.95
CA ARG A 241 10.94 2.05 -10.91
C ARG A 241 10.73 2.59 -9.49
N ILE A 242 10.39 1.72 -8.52
CA ILE A 242 10.09 2.12 -7.14
C ILE A 242 11.02 1.39 -6.16
N PHE A 243 11.00 0.05 -6.12
CA PHE A 243 11.66 -0.69 -5.05
C PHE A 243 13.19 -0.60 -5.11
N GLU A 244 13.79 -0.83 -6.28
CA GLU A 244 15.24 -0.71 -6.46
C GLU A 244 15.75 0.72 -6.17
N PRO A 245 15.15 1.80 -6.70
CA PRO A 245 15.55 3.17 -6.36
C PRO A 245 15.44 3.50 -4.86
N LEU A 246 14.43 2.96 -4.18
CA LEU A 246 14.23 3.16 -2.74
C LEU A 246 15.07 2.21 -1.87
N GLY A 247 15.64 1.16 -2.44
CA GLY A 247 16.33 0.10 -1.70
C GLY A 247 15.40 -0.81 -0.92
N MET A 248 14.15 -0.96 -1.36
CA MET A 248 13.16 -1.89 -0.80
C MET A 248 13.45 -3.31 -1.31
N LYS A 249 14.16 -4.12 -0.51
CA LYS A 249 14.70 -5.42 -0.91
C LYS A 249 13.80 -6.61 -0.56
N ASP A 250 12.80 -6.36 0.27
CA ASP A 250 11.92 -7.38 0.84
C ASP A 250 10.44 -7.05 0.63
N THR A 251 10.15 -6.39 -0.51
CA THR A 251 8.79 -6.06 -0.94
C THR A 251 8.46 -6.78 -2.24
N TYR A 252 7.40 -7.61 -2.23
CA TYR A 252 7.06 -8.51 -3.33
C TYR A 252 5.55 -8.71 -3.44
N PHE A 253 5.05 -9.03 -4.64
CA PHE A 253 3.76 -9.69 -4.79
C PHE A 253 3.85 -11.15 -4.31
N TYR A 254 4.91 -11.83 -4.71
CA TYR A 254 5.18 -13.23 -4.37
C TYR A 254 6.62 -13.36 -3.89
N PRO A 255 6.83 -13.49 -2.57
CA PRO A 255 8.19 -13.62 -2.01
C PRO A 255 8.92 -14.83 -2.56
N PRO A 256 10.25 -14.75 -2.77
CA PRO A 256 11.08 -15.90 -3.04
C PRO A 256 10.97 -16.96 -1.93
N HIS A 257 11.11 -18.24 -2.30
CA HIS A 257 10.92 -19.36 -1.38
C HIS A 257 11.83 -19.31 -0.14
N ASP A 258 13.08 -18.91 -0.33
CA ASP A 258 14.07 -18.75 0.74
C ASP A 258 13.73 -17.67 1.76
N LYS A 259 12.85 -16.73 1.40
CA LYS A 259 12.38 -15.66 2.27
C LYS A 259 11.06 -15.96 2.99
N LEU A 260 10.33 -17.00 2.59
CA LEU A 260 9.04 -17.35 3.19
C LEU A 260 9.14 -17.62 4.70
N GLY A 261 10.28 -18.08 5.17
CA GLY A 261 10.52 -18.25 6.60
C GLY A 261 10.46 -16.96 7.43
N ARG A 262 10.45 -15.79 6.79
CA ARG A 262 10.30 -14.46 7.44
C ARG A 262 8.87 -13.92 7.35
N LEU A 263 7.97 -14.59 6.61
CA LEU A 263 6.57 -14.16 6.49
C LEU A 263 5.82 -14.48 7.79
N ALA A 264 5.26 -13.46 8.42
CA ALA A 264 4.52 -13.61 9.66
C ALA A 264 3.26 -14.46 9.45
N THR A 265 3.02 -15.36 10.38
CA THR A 265 1.83 -16.20 10.41
C THR A 265 0.61 -15.33 10.67
N ALA A 266 -0.45 -15.53 9.89
CA ALA A 266 -1.71 -14.84 10.09
C ALA A 266 -2.52 -15.52 11.18
N TYR A 267 -3.21 -14.70 11.98
CA TYR A 267 -4.13 -15.08 13.04
C TYR A 267 -5.46 -14.36 12.83
N GLY A 268 -6.50 -14.78 13.54
CA GLY A 268 -7.79 -14.10 13.55
C GLY A 268 -8.60 -14.49 14.77
N PHE A 269 -9.60 -13.69 15.09
CA PHE A 269 -10.58 -14.02 16.14
C PHE A 269 -11.68 -14.90 15.56
N PHE A 270 -11.72 -16.14 15.99
CA PHE A 270 -12.75 -17.11 15.65
C PHE A 270 -13.36 -17.64 16.96
N ASP A 271 -14.68 -17.58 17.08
CA ASP A 271 -15.41 -17.96 18.30
C ASP A 271 -14.87 -17.24 19.56
N GLY A 272 -14.51 -15.97 19.42
CA GLY A 272 -14.00 -15.13 20.51
C GLY A 272 -12.57 -15.41 20.96
N LYS A 273 -11.83 -16.27 20.23
CA LYS A 273 -10.44 -16.62 20.54
C LYS A 273 -9.53 -16.30 19.37
N MET A 274 -8.35 -15.71 19.66
CA MET A 274 -7.31 -15.56 18.65
C MET A 274 -6.66 -16.92 18.36
N THR A 275 -6.80 -17.39 17.14
CA THR A 275 -6.24 -18.64 16.63
C THR A 275 -5.51 -18.43 15.32
N ARG A 276 -4.64 -19.36 14.94
CA ARG A 276 -3.99 -19.37 13.63
C ARG A 276 -5.05 -19.33 12.52
N PHE A 277 -4.79 -18.55 11.50
CA PHE A 277 -5.66 -18.49 10.34
C PHE A 277 -5.75 -19.87 9.66
N PRO A 278 -6.93 -20.36 9.30
CA PRO A 278 -7.08 -21.68 8.73
C PRO A 278 -6.40 -21.81 7.36
N ASP A 279 -6.00 -23.04 7.03
CA ASP A 279 -5.41 -23.37 5.72
C ASP A 279 -6.42 -23.27 4.56
N LYS A 280 -7.71 -23.30 4.88
CA LYS A 280 -8.78 -23.12 3.89
C LYS A 280 -9.20 -21.67 3.80
N PRO A 281 -9.58 -21.20 2.59
CA PRO A 281 -10.16 -19.88 2.45
C PRO A 281 -11.39 -19.68 3.35
N LEU A 282 -11.55 -18.47 3.84
CA LEU A 282 -12.72 -18.01 4.58
C LEU A 282 -13.59 -17.13 3.68
N THR A 283 -14.89 -17.17 3.93
CA THR A 283 -15.86 -16.33 3.23
C THR A 283 -16.64 -15.51 4.24
N ASP A 284 -16.70 -14.21 4.03
CA ASP A 284 -17.55 -13.28 4.76
C ASP A 284 -18.43 -12.52 3.76
N GLY A 285 -19.73 -12.77 3.83
CA GLY A 285 -20.66 -12.35 2.80
C GLY A 285 -20.27 -12.95 1.42
N TYR A 286 -19.88 -12.11 0.48
CA TYR A 286 -19.38 -12.50 -0.84
C TYR A 286 -17.87 -12.32 -1.00
N LEU A 287 -17.16 -11.95 0.06
CA LEU A 287 -15.71 -11.82 0.07
C LEU A 287 -15.08 -13.14 0.50
N THR A 288 -14.34 -13.78 -0.38
CA THR A 288 -13.49 -14.94 -0.05
C THR A 288 -12.02 -14.50 0.00
N TYR A 289 -11.32 -14.94 1.04
CA TYR A 289 -9.93 -14.56 1.29
C TYR A 289 -9.16 -15.69 1.99
N SER A 290 -7.83 -15.69 1.85
CA SER A 290 -6.93 -16.67 2.47
C SER A 290 -5.64 -16.00 2.92
N ALA A 291 -4.90 -16.66 3.80
CA ALA A 291 -3.59 -16.17 4.23
C ALA A 291 -2.44 -16.67 3.35
N ASP A 292 -2.68 -17.64 2.47
CA ASP A 292 -1.65 -18.33 1.68
C ASP A 292 -1.43 -17.72 0.29
N TYR A 293 -2.24 -16.73 -0.13
CA TYR A 293 -2.18 -16.13 -1.46
C TYR A 293 -0.77 -15.63 -1.88
N PRO A 294 0.12 -15.16 -0.97
CA PRO A 294 1.42 -14.64 -1.40
C PRO A 294 2.43 -15.74 -1.76
N TYR A 295 2.20 -16.99 -1.39
CA TYR A 295 3.18 -18.06 -1.61
C TYR A 295 2.62 -19.31 -2.27
N ASN A 296 1.30 -19.45 -2.34
CA ASN A 296 0.63 -20.60 -2.93
C ASN A 296 -0.08 -20.21 -4.24
N GLY A 297 -0.54 -21.20 -5.02
CA GLY A 297 -1.28 -21.01 -6.26
C GLY A 297 -0.44 -20.54 -7.47
N PRO A 298 -1.13 -20.09 -8.54
CA PRO A 298 -0.52 -19.79 -9.84
C PRO A 298 0.42 -18.58 -9.88
N LYS A 299 0.32 -17.64 -8.93
CA LYS A 299 1.18 -16.45 -8.82
C LYS A 299 1.17 -15.55 -10.07
N LYS A 300 0.00 -15.36 -10.67
CA LYS A 300 -0.19 -14.58 -11.91
C LYS A 300 -0.87 -13.24 -11.68
N LEU A 301 -1.59 -13.07 -10.56
CA LEU A 301 -2.32 -11.84 -10.24
C LEU A 301 -1.42 -10.86 -9.49
N PHE A 302 -0.98 -9.82 -10.16
CA PHE A 302 -0.31 -8.69 -9.50
C PHE A 302 -1.35 -7.65 -9.11
N SER A 303 -2.05 -7.88 -7.98
CA SER A 303 -3.11 -6.96 -7.52
C SER A 303 -2.54 -5.64 -7.06
N GLY A 304 -2.81 -4.57 -7.79
CA GLY A 304 -2.44 -3.20 -7.40
C GLY A 304 -3.18 -2.71 -6.16
N GLY A 305 -4.32 -3.33 -5.83
CA GLY A 305 -5.13 -2.98 -4.67
C GLY A 305 -4.75 -3.69 -3.37
N GLY A 306 -3.98 -4.82 -3.42
CA GLY A 306 -3.79 -5.60 -2.19
C GLY A 306 -2.71 -6.68 -2.21
N GLY A 307 -1.95 -6.84 -3.30
CA GLY A 307 -1.13 -8.02 -3.52
C GLY A 307 0.23 -8.07 -2.83
N LEU A 308 0.73 -6.97 -2.26
CA LEU A 308 2.10 -6.91 -1.76
C LEU A 308 2.26 -7.49 -0.35
N VAL A 309 3.45 -8.04 -0.13
CA VAL A 309 4.07 -8.25 1.18
C VAL A 309 5.27 -7.32 1.31
N SER A 310 5.59 -6.89 2.54
CA SER A 310 6.71 -5.97 2.81
C SER A 310 7.20 -6.11 4.24
N THR A 311 8.32 -5.46 4.57
CA THR A 311 8.82 -5.26 5.93
C THR A 311 8.54 -3.84 6.41
N ALA A 312 8.63 -3.61 7.72
CA ALA A 312 8.50 -2.26 8.28
C ALA A 312 9.59 -1.31 7.74
N GLU A 313 10.82 -1.79 7.57
CA GLU A 313 11.93 -0.97 7.06
C GLU A 313 11.72 -0.59 5.60
N ASP A 314 11.35 -1.53 4.72
CA ASP A 314 11.09 -1.23 3.32
C ASP A 314 9.94 -0.23 3.17
N TYR A 315 8.85 -0.45 3.92
CA TYR A 315 7.72 0.46 3.86
C TYR A 315 8.05 1.85 4.43
N ALA A 316 8.92 1.93 5.45
CA ALA A 316 9.42 3.20 5.96
C ALA A 316 10.24 3.98 4.91
N ARG A 317 11.00 3.31 4.04
CA ARG A 317 11.70 3.94 2.91
C ARG A 317 10.73 4.55 1.91
N PHE A 318 9.63 3.86 1.61
CA PHE A 318 8.55 4.41 0.79
C PHE A 318 7.90 5.63 1.46
N CYS A 319 7.57 5.55 2.74
CA CYS A 319 7.02 6.66 3.50
C CYS A 319 7.99 7.85 3.57
N GLN A 320 9.30 7.59 3.74
CA GLN A 320 10.32 8.65 3.77
C GLN A 320 10.42 9.37 2.42
N MET A 321 10.36 8.64 1.30
CA MET A 321 10.31 9.25 -0.03
C MET A 321 9.12 10.20 -0.17
N MET A 322 7.94 9.79 0.33
CA MET A 322 6.75 10.65 0.32
C MET A 322 6.94 11.88 1.23
N LEU A 323 7.49 11.69 2.44
CA LEU A 323 7.78 12.77 3.39
C LEU A 323 8.81 13.77 2.83
N ASP A 324 9.80 13.29 2.07
CA ASP A 324 10.80 14.08 1.38
C ASP A 324 10.30 14.62 0.02
N ASN A 325 8.98 14.70 -0.16
CA ASN A 325 8.35 15.27 -1.35
C ASN A 325 8.85 14.62 -2.66
N GLY A 326 8.92 13.29 -2.67
CA GLY A 326 9.26 12.48 -3.84
C GLY A 326 10.76 12.29 -4.08
N LEU A 327 11.63 12.72 -3.15
CA LEU A 327 13.07 12.53 -3.24
C LEU A 327 13.51 11.34 -2.40
N ALA A 328 14.35 10.48 -2.95
CA ALA A 328 14.99 9.39 -2.21
C ALA A 328 16.36 9.06 -2.78
N ASN A 329 17.35 8.84 -1.92
CA ASN A 329 18.71 8.45 -2.32
C ASN A 329 19.33 9.34 -3.41
N GLY A 330 19.05 10.65 -3.38
CA GLY A 330 19.47 11.61 -4.40
C GLY A 330 18.74 11.52 -5.73
N LYS A 331 17.76 10.63 -5.87
CA LYS A 331 16.91 10.50 -7.05
C LYS A 331 15.49 10.99 -6.77
N ARG A 332 14.90 11.66 -7.74
CA ARG A 332 13.52 12.13 -7.64
C ARG A 332 12.58 11.14 -8.36
N LEU A 333 11.68 10.52 -7.59
CA LEU A 333 10.65 9.65 -8.13
C LEU A 333 9.41 10.45 -8.52
N LEU A 334 9.05 11.45 -7.73
CA LEU A 334 7.92 12.36 -7.96
C LEU A 334 8.34 13.80 -7.70
N SER A 335 7.72 14.75 -8.38
CA SER A 335 7.85 16.15 -8.05
C SER A 335 7.15 16.47 -6.71
N ARG A 336 7.64 17.50 -6.01
CA ARG A 336 6.97 18.00 -4.80
C ARG A 336 5.50 18.32 -5.06
N LYS A 337 5.19 18.90 -6.22
CA LYS A 337 3.82 19.28 -6.59
C LYS A 337 2.89 18.09 -6.79
N THR A 338 3.42 16.98 -7.29
CA THR A 338 2.65 15.74 -7.40
C THR A 338 2.37 15.12 -6.03
N VAL A 339 3.37 15.12 -5.14
CA VAL A 339 3.15 14.66 -3.76
C VAL A 339 2.11 15.54 -3.06
N GLU A 340 2.20 16.86 -3.16
CA GLU A 340 1.18 17.78 -2.65
C GLU A 340 -0.22 17.46 -3.21
N LEU A 341 -0.33 17.23 -4.53
CA LEU A 341 -1.60 16.87 -5.16
C LEU A 341 -2.17 15.54 -4.62
N MET A 342 -1.30 14.55 -4.42
CA MET A 342 -1.70 13.22 -3.91
C MET A 342 -2.17 13.26 -2.46
N THR A 343 -1.61 14.13 -1.64
CA THR A 343 -1.82 14.17 -0.18
C THR A 343 -2.78 15.26 0.30
N HIS A 344 -3.37 16.03 -0.62
CA HIS A 344 -4.49 16.93 -0.33
C HIS A 344 -5.84 16.21 -0.49
N ASP A 345 -6.85 16.66 0.25
CA ASP A 345 -8.21 16.15 0.08
C ASP A 345 -8.74 16.43 -1.33
N GLN A 346 -9.12 15.38 -2.03
CA GLN A 346 -9.65 15.38 -3.40
C GLN A 346 -11.17 15.20 -3.45
N LEU A 347 -11.83 15.08 -2.29
CA LEU A 347 -13.24 14.75 -2.21
C LEU A 347 -14.13 15.97 -1.90
N GLY A 348 -13.61 16.98 -1.23
CA GLY A 348 -14.40 18.13 -0.83
C GLY A 348 -15.61 17.70 0.02
N LYS A 349 -16.84 17.94 -0.49
CA LYS A 349 -18.08 17.59 0.22
C LYS A 349 -18.52 16.13 0.04
N ILE A 350 -17.99 15.42 -0.94
CA ILE A 350 -18.27 13.99 -1.13
C ILE A 350 -17.27 13.16 -0.35
N GLY A 351 -17.71 12.06 0.24
CA GLY A 351 -16.83 11.09 0.91
C GLY A 351 -16.87 11.18 2.43
N PRO A 352 -16.04 10.35 3.10
CA PRO A 352 -16.04 10.21 4.56
C PRO A 352 -15.60 11.50 5.26
N ASP A 353 -15.87 11.59 6.57
CA ASP A 353 -15.48 12.74 7.40
C ASP A 353 -13.96 12.96 7.41
N GLN A 354 -13.16 11.90 7.37
CA GLN A 354 -11.76 12.03 6.98
C GLN A 354 -11.67 12.33 5.49
N GLY A 355 -10.69 13.14 5.06
CA GLY A 355 -10.43 13.41 3.66
C GLY A 355 -9.80 12.21 2.95
N PHE A 356 -9.78 12.26 1.61
CA PHE A 356 -9.05 11.28 0.81
C PHE A 356 -8.34 11.98 -0.34
N GLY A 357 -7.06 11.69 -0.49
CA GLY A 357 -6.23 12.20 -1.58
C GLY A 357 -6.24 11.27 -2.80
N LEU A 358 -5.12 11.18 -3.51
CA LEU A 358 -4.92 10.21 -4.58
C LEU A 358 -4.18 8.99 -4.01
N GLY A 359 -4.94 8.07 -3.39
CA GLY A 359 -4.43 6.82 -2.82
C GLY A 359 -4.12 6.85 -1.33
N PHE A 360 -4.39 7.94 -0.62
CA PHE A 360 -4.16 8.10 0.82
C PHE A 360 -5.40 8.65 1.51
N GLY A 361 -5.70 8.15 2.71
CA GLY A 361 -6.56 8.86 3.65
C GLY A 361 -5.83 10.10 4.18
N VAL A 362 -6.53 11.22 4.35
CA VAL A 362 -5.98 12.49 4.84
C VAL A 362 -6.74 12.92 6.09
N GLU A 363 -6.04 13.10 7.20
CA GLU A 363 -6.65 13.33 8.49
C GLU A 363 -6.93 14.82 8.76
N GLY A 364 -7.96 15.11 9.57
CA GLY A 364 -8.25 16.44 10.12
C GLY A 364 -8.58 17.53 9.10
N VAL A 365 -8.98 17.18 7.88
CA VAL A 365 -9.26 18.15 6.81
C VAL A 365 -10.75 18.50 6.69
N LYS A 366 -11.64 17.70 7.28
CA LYS A 366 -13.11 17.91 7.23
C LYS A 366 -13.78 18.07 8.60
N GLY A 367 -13.02 17.93 9.69
CA GLY A 367 -13.56 18.00 11.04
C GLY A 367 -12.48 17.91 12.12
N PRO A 368 -12.87 17.80 13.38
CA PRO A 368 -11.93 17.61 14.47
C PRO A 368 -11.19 16.27 14.32
N MET A 369 -10.00 16.18 14.90
CA MET A 369 -9.27 14.92 15.01
C MET A 369 -9.89 14.07 16.12
N ASP A 370 -10.11 12.78 15.85
CA ASP A 370 -10.60 11.82 16.84
C ASP A 370 -9.48 11.31 17.76
N GLU A 371 -8.23 11.43 17.32
CA GLU A 371 -7.03 10.93 17.99
C GLU A 371 -5.90 11.96 17.92
N LEU A 372 -4.83 11.75 18.70
CA LEU A 372 -3.61 12.55 18.56
C LEU A 372 -3.03 12.43 17.17
N GLY A 373 -2.70 13.55 16.57
CA GLY A 373 -2.17 13.65 15.22
C GLY A 373 -2.12 15.10 14.77
N THR A 374 -1.81 15.31 13.51
CA THR A 374 -1.72 16.63 12.88
C THR A 374 -2.69 16.70 11.70
N PRO A 375 -3.54 17.74 11.59
CA PRO A 375 -4.33 17.96 10.38
C PRO A 375 -3.44 18.01 9.13
N GLY A 376 -3.79 17.21 8.11
CA GLY A 376 -3.01 17.04 6.91
C GLY A 376 -2.00 15.88 6.96
N SER A 377 -1.87 15.16 8.07
CA SER A 377 -1.21 13.87 8.06
C SER A 377 -1.99 12.88 7.19
N TYR A 378 -1.28 11.93 6.58
CA TYR A 378 -1.89 11.00 5.65
C TYR A 378 -1.33 9.58 5.83
N GLY A 379 -2.12 8.59 5.47
CA GLY A 379 -1.75 7.20 5.67
C GLY A 379 -2.78 6.23 5.10
N TRP A 380 -2.65 4.97 5.43
CA TRP A 380 -3.62 3.93 5.14
C TRP A 380 -3.38 2.69 6.02
N ALA A 381 -4.24 1.69 5.88
CA ALA A 381 -4.16 0.42 6.60
C ALA A 381 -4.31 -0.79 5.68
N GLY A 382 -3.93 -1.96 6.15
CA GLY A 382 -4.02 -3.22 5.45
C GLY A 382 -5.00 -4.21 6.09
N PHE A 383 -5.63 -5.04 5.28
CA PHE A 383 -6.64 -6.03 5.68
C PHE A 383 -6.18 -6.98 6.80
N PHE A 384 -4.89 -7.35 6.83
CA PHE A 384 -4.31 -8.20 7.87
C PHE A 384 -3.67 -7.41 9.01
N TYR A 385 -4.20 -6.22 9.36
CA TYR A 385 -3.84 -5.45 10.54
C TYR A 385 -2.43 -4.84 10.49
N THR A 386 -2.17 -4.17 9.40
CA THR A 386 -1.00 -3.30 9.23
C THR A 386 -1.46 -1.86 9.02
N SER A 387 -0.69 -0.87 9.46
CA SER A 387 -1.03 0.54 9.27
C SER A 387 0.23 1.42 9.23
N PHE A 388 0.08 2.59 8.61
CA PHE A 388 1.08 3.64 8.63
C PHE A 388 0.44 5.02 8.62
N VAL A 389 1.16 5.99 9.16
CA VAL A 389 0.87 7.41 9.03
C VAL A 389 2.15 8.17 8.72
N ILE A 390 2.04 9.18 7.87
CA ILE A 390 3.08 10.15 7.52
C ILE A 390 2.60 11.51 7.95
N ASP A 391 3.37 12.19 8.77
CA ASP A 391 3.08 13.55 9.27
C ASP A 391 4.15 14.51 8.77
N PRO A 392 3.86 15.31 7.73
CA PRO A 392 4.81 16.28 7.19
C PRO A 392 5.16 17.41 8.16
N LYS A 393 4.23 17.79 9.06
CA LYS A 393 4.48 18.88 10.01
C LYS A 393 5.44 18.44 11.11
N GLU A 394 5.23 17.25 11.65
CA GLU A 394 6.10 16.66 12.68
C GLU A 394 7.33 15.96 12.09
N GLN A 395 7.44 15.91 10.76
CA GLN A 395 8.49 15.15 10.06
C GLN A 395 8.60 13.72 10.59
N MET A 396 7.43 13.08 10.79
CA MET A 396 7.31 11.81 11.48
C MET A 396 6.58 10.75 10.64
N ILE A 397 7.02 9.51 10.80
CA ILE A 397 6.37 8.31 10.23
C ILE A 397 6.15 7.34 11.38
N VAL A 398 4.94 6.81 11.48
CA VAL A 398 4.60 5.72 12.42
C VAL A 398 4.13 4.54 11.62
N ILE A 399 4.71 3.35 11.88
CA ILE A 399 4.36 2.09 11.23
C ILE A 399 4.03 1.06 12.30
N PHE A 400 2.91 0.37 12.12
CA PHE A 400 2.51 -0.78 12.89
C PHE A 400 2.28 -1.96 11.95
N MET A 401 2.90 -3.11 12.23
CA MET A 401 2.75 -4.32 11.44
C MET A 401 2.46 -5.53 12.33
N ALA A 402 1.26 -6.08 12.19
CA ALA A 402 0.86 -7.38 12.73
C ALA A 402 0.18 -8.19 11.64
N GLN A 403 -0.30 -9.41 11.96
CA GLN A 403 -1.06 -10.25 11.03
C GLN A 403 -2.27 -10.81 11.74
N LEU A 404 -3.37 -10.06 11.71
CA LEU A 404 -4.62 -10.39 12.40
C LEU A 404 -5.84 -10.06 11.54
N HIS A 405 -6.67 -11.05 11.22
CA HIS A 405 -7.99 -10.83 10.59
C HIS A 405 -8.87 -12.09 10.75
N PRO A 406 -10.15 -11.98 11.18
CA PRO A 406 -10.77 -10.77 11.74
C PRO A 406 -10.07 -10.29 13.01
N ALA A 407 -10.06 -8.96 13.21
CA ALA A 407 -9.36 -8.35 14.35
C ALA A 407 -10.24 -8.20 15.60
N GLY A 408 -11.54 -8.41 15.51
CA GLY A 408 -12.47 -8.13 16.60
C GLY A 408 -12.38 -6.67 17.06
N ASP A 409 -12.37 -6.45 18.37
CA ASP A 409 -12.32 -5.11 19.00
C ASP A 409 -10.87 -4.64 19.30
N VAL A 410 -9.87 -5.26 18.67
CA VAL A 410 -8.46 -4.89 18.87
C VAL A 410 -8.16 -3.54 18.24
N THR A 411 -7.57 -2.63 19.01
CA THR A 411 -7.27 -1.23 18.61
C THR A 411 -5.82 -0.84 18.89
N ILE A 412 -4.92 -1.81 19.00
CA ILE A 412 -3.51 -1.55 19.35
C ILE A 412 -2.79 -0.69 18.31
N ASP A 413 -3.13 -0.77 17.03
CA ASP A 413 -2.60 0.07 15.96
C ASP A 413 -2.86 1.56 16.22
N LYS A 414 -4.08 1.93 16.64
CA LYS A 414 -4.46 3.29 17.04
C LYS A 414 -3.72 3.75 18.30
N ARG A 415 -3.58 2.85 19.29
CA ARG A 415 -2.83 3.15 20.51
C ARG A 415 -1.35 3.39 20.21
N VAL A 416 -0.74 2.61 19.34
CA VAL A 416 0.66 2.81 18.90
C VAL A 416 0.83 4.18 18.26
N LYS A 417 -0.10 4.60 17.38
CA LYS A 417 -0.12 5.96 16.82
C LYS A 417 -0.17 7.01 17.93
N THR A 418 -1.14 6.93 18.81
CA THR A 418 -1.31 7.88 19.95
C THR A 418 -0.04 7.95 20.80
N LEU A 419 0.57 6.80 21.11
CA LEU A 419 1.78 6.73 21.93
C LEU A 419 3.04 7.24 21.21
N ALA A 420 3.08 7.17 19.89
CA ALA A 420 4.14 7.82 19.12
C ALA A 420 4.04 9.36 19.21
N TYR A 421 2.84 9.91 19.01
CA TYR A 421 2.63 11.36 19.10
C TYR A 421 2.84 11.92 20.52
N GLN A 422 2.41 11.19 21.57
CA GLN A 422 2.64 11.66 22.94
C GLN A 422 4.12 11.66 23.36
N ALA A 423 4.98 11.01 22.58
CA ALA A 423 6.42 11.01 22.83
C ALA A 423 7.14 12.25 22.28
N ILE A 424 6.47 13.10 21.48
CA ILE A 424 7.01 14.38 21.02
C ILE A 424 7.31 15.27 22.22
N ASN A 425 8.52 15.84 22.25
CA ASN A 425 9.07 16.56 23.42
C ASN A 425 9.77 17.89 23.07
N ASP A 426 9.59 18.39 21.86
CA ASP A 426 10.09 19.67 21.37
C ASP A 426 8.97 20.65 20.98
#